data_120e0a378128a060ca35b99ad293fe30
#
_entry.id   120e0a378128a060ca35b99ad293fe30
#
_cell.length_a   1.000
_cell.length_b   1.000
_cell.length_c   1.000
_cell.angle_alpha   90.00
_cell.angle_beta   90.00
_cell.angle_gamma   90.00
#
_symmetry.space_group_name_H-M   'P 1'
#
loop_
_entity.id
_entity.type
_entity.pdbx_description
1 polymer ?
#
loop_
_entity_poly.entity_id
_entity_poly.type
_entity_poly.pdbx_seq_one_letter_code
_entity_poly.pdbx_strand_id
1 'polypeptide(L)'
;MVSPSTNISVSQNSGYLLPAANSGRRINERAMFDDRIHAGQRLAAGLQEYVGSPDTVALSLSRGGAVVGSVIAEHLDIPHFYYMVRPIPCATMPRLSLGSVAGDGSVRVDNLVAKSLGIVCDATAEATGSAALMQAVEAVDVQLQAEQGSFWRAPPCAGDLQGKTLLVVDDGMEAGDTVREAILHLRHCYRPRRIVVVVPVCLADLRWQLRRRHAVCVVDIVSPLFVGSIARWYACGVVASEAEQALLARLFVGPASAISGFDFD
;
A
#
# COMPACT_ATOMS: atom_id res chain seq x y z
N MET A 1 -6.04 35.44 -21.89
CA MET A 1 -7.19 35.02 -21.05
C MET A 1 -6.68 33.91 -20.12
N VAL A 2 -6.53 34.25 -18.87
CA VAL A 2 -5.95 33.36 -17.83
C VAL A 2 -7.14 32.75 -17.07
N SER A 3 -7.23 31.43 -17.06
CA SER A 3 -8.26 30.71 -16.30
C SER A 3 -7.88 30.63 -14.81
N PRO A 4 -8.83 30.72 -13.89
CA PRO A 4 -8.55 30.85 -12.46
C PRO A 4 -8.21 29.50 -11.81
N SER A 5 -7.18 29.55 -10.98
CA SER A 5 -6.75 28.48 -10.08
C SER A 5 -7.80 28.31 -8.96
N THR A 6 -8.39 27.15 -8.87
CA THR A 6 -9.29 26.77 -7.76
C THR A 6 -8.43 26.49 -6.52
N ASN A 7 -8.36 27.45 -5.62
CA ASN A 7 -7.82 27.27 -4.28
C ASN A 7 -8.83 26.49 -3.43
N ILE A 8 -8.50 25.25 -3.06
CA ILE A 8 -9.20 24.52 -2.02
C ILE A 8 -8.61 24.95 -0.68
N SER A 9 -9.32 25.81 0.02
CA SER A 9 -9.03 26.19 1.41
C SER A 9 -9.42 25.03 2.34
N VAL A 10 -8.41 24.39 2.93
CA VAL A 10 -8.61 23.48 4.06
C VAL A 10 -8.82 24.34 5.30
N SER A 11 -10.05 24.33 5.84
CA SER A 11 -10.38 25.01 7.08
C SER A 11 -9.69 24.32 8.26
N GLN A 12 -8.90 25.09 8.99
CA GLN A 12 -8.41 24.74 10.33
C GLN A 12 -9.56 24.93 11.34
N ASN A 13 -9.62 24.02 12.29
CA ASN A 13 -10.42 23.99 13.53
C ASN A 13 -11.71 23.16 13.50
N SER A 14 -11.60 21.98 14.11
CA SER A 14 -12.66 21.50 14.98
C SER A 14 -12.06 20.66 16.10
N GLY A 15 -12.25 21.14 17.34
CA GLY A 15 -11.88 20.43 18.55
C GLY A 15 -12.68 19.14 18.66
N TYR A 16 -11.98 18.04 18.88
CA TYR A 16 -12.57 16.72 19.03
C TYR A 16 -12.90 16.44 20.50
N LEU A 17 -14.17 16.29 20.81
CA LEU A 17 -14.66 15.69 22.05
C LEU A 17 -14.48 14.17 21.95
N LEU A 18 -13.79 13.57 22.92
CA LEU A 18 -13.58 12.14 23.05
C LEU A 18 -14.87 11.47 23.59
N PRO A 19 -15.29 10.31 23.07
CA PRO A 19 -16.33 9.50 23.71
C PRO A 19 -15.75 8.73 24.91
N ALA A 20 -16.60 8.53 25.92
CA ALA A 20 -16.26 7.93 27.21
C ALA A 20 -15.86 6.45 27.11
N ALA A 21 -14.93 6.08 27.96
CA ALA A 21 -14.28 4.76 28.07
C ALA A 21 -15.26 3.65 28.48
N ASN A 22 -15.05 2.44 27.91
CA ASN A 22 -15.43 1.22 28.60
C ASN A 22 -14.45 0.05 28.34
N SER A 23 -14.10 -0.60 29.46
CA SER A 23 -13.53 -1.94 29.69
C SER A 23 -12.09 -2.25 29.28
N GLY A 24 -11.20 -2.26 30.28
CA GLY A 24 -10.24 -3.34 30.58
C GLY A 24 -8.96 -3.50 29.75
N ARG A 25 -8.82 -2.88 28.58
CA ARG A 25 -7.57 -2.81 27.82
C ARG A 25 -6.89 -1.46 28.09
N ARG A 26 -5.57 -1.45 28.28
CA ARG A 26 -4.81 -0.19 28.26
C ARG A 26 -4.93 0.41 26.86
N ILE A 27 -5.96 1.23 26.68
CA ILE A 27 -6.12 2.05 25.46
C ILE A 27 -4.92 2.98 25.42
N ASN A 28 -4.21 2.99 24.31
CA ASN A 28 -3.18 3.97 24.06
C ASN A 28 -3.88 5.34 23.95
N GLU A 29 -3.90 6.13 25.02
CA GLU A 29 -4.60 7.43 25.09
C GLU A 29 -4.17 8.44 24.03
N ARG A 30 -3.20 8.11 23.19
CA ARG A 30 -2.70 8.90 22.06
C ARG A 30 -3.04 8.29 20.69
N ALA A 31 -3.77 7.18 20.63
CA ALA A 31 -4.17 6.58 19.37
C ALA A 31 -5.15 7.49 18.62
N MET A 32 -4.92 7.67 17.32
CA MET A 32 -5.77 8.50 16.47
C MET A 32 -6.97 7.74 15.91
N PHE A 33 -6.86 6.42 15.82
CA PHE A 33 -7.85 5.50 15.27
C PHE A 33 -8.14 4.38 16.26
N ASP A 34 -9.40 3.95 16.34
CA ASP A 34 -9.77 2.79 17.13
C ASP A 34 -9.13 1.53 16.53
N ASP A 35 -9.30 1.37 15.24
CA ASP A 35 -8.72 0.30 14.42
C ASP A 35 -8.57 0.77 12.96
N ARG A 36 -8.17 -0.15 12.07
CA ARG A 36 -7.98 0.12 10.64
C ARG A 36 -9.29 0.29 9.89
N ILE A 37 -10.39 -0.26 10.40
CA ILE A 37 -11.73 -0.04 9.84
C ILE A 37 -12.13 1.43 10.03
N HIS A 38 -11.97 1.96 11.25
CA HIS A 38 -12.21 3.38 11.54
C HIS A 38 -11.34 4.29 10.65
N ALA A 39 -10.06 3.96 10.48
CA ALA A 39 -9.16 4.70 9.60
C ALA A 39 -9.65 4.68 8.14
N GLY A 40 -10.08 3.51 7.64
CA GLY A 40 -10.64 3.34 6.31
C GLY A 40 -11.89 4.18 6.06
N GLN A 41 -12.82 4.21 7.02
CA GLN A 41 -14.04 5.03 6.96
C GLN A 41 -13.71 6.52 6.85
N ARG A 42 -12.74 6.99 7.64
CA ARG A 42 -12.31 8.40 7.60
C ARG A 42 -11.63 8.77 6.29
N LEU A 43 -10.82 7.87 5.72
CA LEU A 43 -10.20 8.08 4.41
C LEU A 43 -11.24 8.10 3.28
N ALA A 44 -12.20 7.17 3.30
CA ALA A 44 -13.25 7.07 2.29
C ALA A 44 -14.05 8.37 2.17
N ALA A 45 -14.30 9.06 3.29
CA ALA A 45 -14.98 10.35 3.29
C ALA A 45 -14.24 11.43 2.46
N GLY A 46 -12.92 11.34 2.33
CA GLY A 46 -12.09 12.24 1.52
C GLY A 46 -11.94 11.82 0.05
N LEU A 47 -12.54 10.70 -0.36
CA LEU A 47 -12.36 10.09 -1.69
C LEU A 47 -13.66 10.07 -2.51
N GLN A 48 -14.61 10.93 -2.21
CA GLN A 48 -15.94 10.95 -2.84
C GLN A 48 -15.91 11.13 -4.36
N GLU A 49 -14.86 11.73 -4.89
CA GLU A 49 -14.66 11.88 -6.35
C GLU A 49 -14.53 10.53 -7.09
N TYR A 50 -14.29 9.43 -6.37
CA TYR A 50 -14.10 8.07 -6.92
C TYR A 50 -15.31 7.16 -6.74
N VAL A 51 -16.39 7.61 -6.12
CA VAL A 51 -17.61 6.79 -5.90
C VAL A 51 -18.18 6.31 -7.23
N GLY A 52 -18.39 4.99 -7.36
CA GLY A 52 -18.95 4.34 -8.54
C GLY A 52 -18.08 4.49 -9.80
N SER A 53 -16.81 4.89 -9.67
CA SER A 53 -15.94 5.11 -10.82
C SER A 53 -15.50 3.79 -11.47
N PRO A 54 -15.90 3.49 -12.72
CA PRO A 54 -15.51 2.24 -13.38
C PRO A 54 -14.02 2.18 -13.75
N ASP A 55 -13.36 3.35 -13.72
CA ASP A 55 -11.94 3.49 -14.04
C ASP A 55 -11.05 3.62 -12.80
N THR A 56 -11.59 3.29 -11.62
CA THR A 56 -10.83 3.36 -10.37
C THR A 56 -10.75 1.99 -9.72
N VAL A 57 -9.56 1.64 -9.21
CA VAL A 57 -9.28 0.36 -8.55
C VAL A 57 -8.50 0.62 -7.27
N ALA A 58 -8.87 -0.02 -6.18
CA ALA A 58 -8.12 -0.01 -4.93
C ALA A 58 -7.12 -1.18 -4.90
N LEU A 59 -5.86 -0.88 -4.54
CA LEU A 59 -4.77 -1.85 -4.43
C LEU A 59 -4.17 -1.75 -3.03
N SER A 60 -4.30 -2.78 -2.22
CA SER A 60 -3.71 -2.83 -0.87
C SER A 60 -2.38 -3.55 -0.87
N LEU A 61 -1.37 -2.97 -0.21
CA LEU A 61 0.02 -3.45 -0.25
C LEU A 61 0.38 -4.37 0.92
N SER A 62 -0.35 -4.30 2.03
CA SER A 62 -0.13 -5.08 3.25
C SER A 62 -1.45 -5.66 3.76
N ARG A 63 -1.38 -6.56 4.76
CA ARG A 63 -2.58 -7.09 5.43
C ARG A 63 -3.36 -5.98 6.15
N GLY A 64 -2.65 -5.07 6.82
CA GLY A 64 -3.26 -3.89 7.44
C GLY A 64 -3.89 -2.97 6.39
N GLY A 65 -3.17 -2.75 5.28
CA GLY A 65 -3.69 -2.06 4.11
C GLY A 65 -4.91 -2.73 3.50
N ALA A 66 -5.01 -4.07 3.53
CA ALA A 66 -6.18 -4.81 3.02
C ALA A 66 -7.45 -4.51 3.82
N VAL A 67 -7.35 -4.34 5.15
CA VAL A 67 -8.47 -3.89 5.99
C VAL A 67 -8.91 -2.48 5.58
N VAL A 68 -7.97 -1.54 5.54
CA VAL A 68 -8.25 -0.14 5.14
C VAL A 68 -8.84 -0.07 3.74
N GLY A 69 -8.20 -0.78 2.78
CA GLY A 69 -8.59 -0.78 1.36
C GLY A 69 -9.95 -1.43 1.11
N SER A 70 -10.30 -2.48 1.86
CA SER A 70 -11.61 -3.12 1.77
C SER A 70 -12.72 -2.16 2.19
N VAL A 71 -12.54 -1.43 3.29
CA VAL A 71 -13.52 -0.43 3.77
C VAL A 71 -13.66 0.72 2.78
N ILE A 72 -12.55 1.21 2.23
CA ILE A 72 -12.57 2.25 1.20
C ILE A 72 -13.30 1.77 -0.06
N ALA A 73 -12.96 0.58 -0.56
CA ALA A 73 -13.52 0.05 -1.79
C ALA A 73 -15.02 -0.24 -1.66
N GLU A 74 -15.47 -0.77 -0.51
CA GLU A 74 -16.88 -0.98 -0.22
C GLU A 74 -17.65 0.36 -0.18
N HIS A 75 -17.09 1.39 0.47
CA HIS A 75 -17.71 2.71 0.54
C HIS A 75 -17.78 3.41 -0.83
N LEU A 76 -16.77 3.21 -1.68
CA LEU A 76 -16.68 3.85 -3.00
C LEU A 76 -17.35 3.03 -4.11
N ASP A 77 -17.78 1.80 -3.83
CA ASP A 77 -18.29 0.84 -4.82
C ASP A 77 -17.32 0.66 -6.00
N ILE A 78 -16.07 0.31 -5.69
CA ILE A 78 -14.99 0.08 -6.67
C ILE A 78 -14.32 -1.28 -6.44
N PRO A 79 -13.68 -1.87 -7.48
CA PRO A 79 -12.90 -3.10 -7.31
C PRO A 79 -11.73 -2.94 -6.33
N HIS A 80 -11.49 -3.98 -5.52
CA HIS A 80 -10.37 -4.05 -4.59
C HIS A 80 -9.55 -5.31 -4.81
N PHE A 81 -8.22 -5.16 -4.85
CA PHE A 81 -7.26 -6.26 -4.95
C PHE A 81 -6.16 -6.11 -3.90
N TYR A 82 -5.63 -7.25 -3.46
CA TYR A 82 -4.42 -7.30 -2.68
C TYR A 82 -3.24 -7.40 -3.66
N TYR A 83 -2.35 -6.42 -3.61
CA TYR A 83 -1.27 -6.28 -4.57
C TYR A 83 0.07 -6.22 -3.86
N MET A 84 0.68 -7.37 -3.65
CA MET A 84 1.97 -7.48 -3.02
C MET A 84 3.09 -7.14 -4.01
N VAL A 85 4.04 -6.35 -3.56
CA VAL A 85 5.29 -6.06 -4.28
C VAL A 85 6.44 -6.21 -3.33
N ARG A 86 7.47 -6.94 -3.73
CA ARG A 86 8.69 -7.13 -2.97
C ARG A 86 9.90 -6.66 -3.75
N PRO A 87 10.86 -5.96 -3.11
CA PRO A 87 12.11 -5.60 -3.75
C PRO A 87 12.96 -6.85 -4.05
N ILE A 88 13.69 -6.82 -5.15
CA ILE A 88 14.72 -7.81 -5.48
C ILE A 88 16.01 -7.37 -4.78
N PRO A 89 16.50 -8.08 -3.76
CA PRO A 89 17.68 -7.64 -3.01
C PRO A 89 18.95 -7.83 -3.83
N CYS A 90 19.90 -6.91 -3.69
CA CYS A 90 21.24 -7.11 -4.20
C CYS A 90 22.03 -7.96 -3.21
N ALA A 91 22.60 -9.09 -3.65
CA ALA A 91 23.34 -10.01 -2.78
C ALA A 91 24.55 -9.36 -2.08
N THR A 92 25.25 -8.42 -2.76
CA THR A 92 26.42 -7.71 -2.23
C THR A 92 26.06 -6.46 -1.42
N MET A 93 24.87 -5.89 -1.65
CA MET A 93 24.37 -4.70 -0.98
C MET A 93 22.87 -4.85 -0.63
N PRO A 94 22.51 -5.55 0.45
CA PRO A 94 21.11 -5.92 0.74
C PRO A 94 20.12 -4.74 0.90
N ARG A 95 20.63 -3.54 1.16
CA ARG A 95 19.82 -2.31 1.22
C ARG A 95 19.51 -1.71 -0.16
N LEU A 96 20.10 -2.25 -1.22
CA LEU A 96 19.90 -1.79 -2.58
C LEU A 96 18.96 -2.76 -3.30
N SER A 97 17.88 -2.23 -3.86
CA SER A 97 16.95 -2.99 -4.68
C SER A 97 17.43 -3.01 -6.14
N LEU A 98 17.48 -4.18 -6.74
CA LEU A 98 17.73 -4.37 -8.18
C LEU A 98 16.46 -4.22 -9.01
N GLY A 99 15.31 -4.09 -8.36
CA GLY A 99 14.01 -4.05 -8.99
C GLY A 99 12.93 -4.58 -8.05
N SER A 100 11.85 -5.11 -8.58
CA SER A 100 10.76 -5.65 -7.80
C SER A 100 10.02 -6.77 -8.52
N VAL A 101 9.45 -7.69 -7.74
CA VAL A 101 8.52 -8.73 -8.20
C VAL A 101 7.17 -8.43 -7.57
N ALA A 102 6.09 -8.56 -8.33
CA ALA A 102 4.72 -8.48 -7.81
C ALA A 102 4.07 -9.85 -7.76
N GLY A 103 3.03 -9.97 -6.95
CA GLY A 103 2.33 -11.23 -6.70
C GLY A 103 1.61 -11.83 -7.91
N ASP A 104 1.46 -11.08 -9.00
CA ASP A 104 0.97 -11.58 -10.30
C ASP A 104 2.09 -12.14 -11.19
N GLY A 105 3.32 -12.26 -10.66
CA GLY A 105 4.50 -12.74 -11.36
C GLY A 105 5.20 -11.69 -12.23
N SER A 106 4.69 -10.46 -12.30
CA SER A 106 5.36 -9.40 -13.06
C SER A 106 6.66 -8.96 -12.39
N VAL A 107 7.68 -8.67 -13.20
CA VAL A 107 9.03 -8.31 -12.74
C VAL A 107 9.44 -6.96 -13.34
N ARG A 108 9.94 -6.07 -12.49
CA ARG A 108 10.61 -4.84 -12.89
C ARG A 108 12.07 -4.89 -12.48
N VAL A 109 12.99 -4.71 -13.42
CA VAL A 109 14.43 -4.57 -13.14
C VAL A 109 14.85 -3.11 -13.28
N ASP A 110 15.61 -2.59 -12.31
CA ASP A 110 16.25 -1.29 -12.40
C ASP A 110 17.55 -1.41 -13.19
N ASN A 111 17.47 -1.19 -14.49
CA ASN A 111 18.59 -1.33 -15.41
C ASN A 111 19.77 -0.40 -15.10
N LEU A 112 19.52 0.77 -14.49
CA LEU A 112 20.60 1.69 -14.11
C LEU A 112 21.39 1.14 -12.92
N VAL A 113 20.68 0.64 -11.92
CA VAL A 113 21.29 0.01 -10.74
C VAL A 113 22.02 -1.27 -11.16
N ALA A 114 21.37 -2.13 -11.92
CA ALA A 114 21.98 -3.40 -12.39
C ALA A 114 23.27 -3.15 -13.18
N LYS A 115 23.27 -2.20 -14.11
CA LYS A 115 24.47 -1.84 -14.89
C LYS A 115 25.58 -1.24 -14.02
N SER A 116 25.24 -0.39 -13.05
CA SER A 116 26.25 0.20 -12.14
C SER A 116 26.96 -0.81 -11.28
N LEU A 117 26.35 -1.99 -11.07
CA LEU A 117 26.91 -3.12 -10.33
C LEU A 117 27.58 -4.17 -11.21
N GLY A 118 27.70 -3.92 -12.54
CA GLY A 118 28.23 -4.89 -13.47
C GLY A 118 27.33 -6.11 -13.72
N ILE A 119 26.08 -6.04 -13.31
CA ILE A 119 25.05 -7.02 -13.63
C ILE A 119 24.58 -6.68 -15.04
N VAL A 120 25.12 -7.37 -16.05
CA VAL A 120 24.83 -7.06 -17.46
C VAL A 120 23.41 -7.52 -17.79
N CYS A 121 22.55 -6.54 -18.06
CA CYS A 121 21.31 -6.78 -18.78
C CYS A 121 21.56 -6.34 -20.23
N ASP A 122 21.77 -7.26 -21.15
CA ASP A 122 21.85 -6.91 -22.57
C ASP A 122 20.52 -6.37 -23.05
N ALA A 123 20.56 -5.25 -23.77
CA ALA A 123 19.37 -4.55 -24.27
C ALA A 123 18.56 -5.38 -25.30
N THR A 124 19.10 -6.51 -25.76
CA THR A 124 18.50 -7.41 -26.74
C THR A 124 17.97 -8.72 -26.16
N ALA A 125 18.28 -9.02 -24.90
CA ALA A 125 17.76 -10.17 -24.20
C ALA A 125 16.64 -9.69 -23.27
N GLU A 126 15.42 -10.07 -23.56
CA GLU A 126 14.32 -9.99 -22.61
C GLU A 126 14.80 -10.53 -21.27
N ALA A 127 14.99 -9.63 -20.28
CA ALA A 127 15.16 -9.90 -18.86
C ALA A 127 16.15 -11.00 -18.42
N THR A 128 17.12 -11.41 -19.22
CA THR A 128 18.12 -12.40 -18.82
C THR A 128 19.35 -11.73 -18.24
N GLY A 129 19.16 -11.08 -17.09
CA GLY A 129 20.26 -10.73 -16.21
C GLY A 129 21.03 -11.97 -15.74
N SER A 130 22.18 -11.77 -15.10
CA SER A 130 23.01 -12.85 -14.58
C SER A 130 22.20 -13.91 -13.81
N ALA A 131 22.69 -15.14 -13.78
CA ALA A 131 22.03 -16.23 -13.03
C ALA A 131 21.68 -15.84 -11.58
N ALA A 132 22.49 -14.99 -10.95
CA ALA A 132 22.25 -14.47 -9.62
C ALA A 132 20.99 -13.58 -9.53
N LEU A 133 20.71 -12.76 -10.55
CA LEU A 133 19.49 -11.95 -10.59
C LEU A 133 18.26 -12.86 -10.78
N MET A 134 18.34 -13.86 -11.64
CA MET A 134 17.26 -14.82 -11.85
C MET A 134 16.95 -15.59 -10.57
N GLN A 135 17.96 -16.06 -9.85
CA GLN A 135 17.78 -16.73 -8.56
C GLN A 135 17.15 -15.81 -7.52
N ALA A 136 17.55 -14.54 -7.47
CA ALA A 136 16.96 -13.57 -6.56
C ALA A 136 15.49 -13.28 -6.90
N VAL A 137 15.13 -13.17 -8.19
CA VAL A 137 13.75 -13.04 -8.65
C VAL A 137 12.92 -14.24 -8.24
N GLU A 138 13.40 -15.46 -8.54
CA GLU A 138 12.70 -16.71 -8.21
C GLU A 138 12.48 -16.86 -6.69
N ALA A 139 13.48 -16.54 -5.88
CA ALA A 139 13.36 -16.61 -4.43
C ALA A 139 12.29 -15.64 -3.90
N VAL A 140 12.20 -14.41 -4.45
CA VAL A 140 11.18 -13.43 -4.09
C VAL A 140 9.80 -13.87 -4.57
N ASP A 141 9.70 -14.41 -5.78
CA ASP A 141 8.43 -14.88 -6.34
C ASP A 141 7.83 -16.03 -5.51
N VAL A 142 8.64 -17.01 -5.13
CA VAL A 142 8.22 -18.13 -4.27
C VAL A 142 7.66 -17.62 -2.93
N GLN A 143 8.30 -16.63 -2.32
CA GLN A 143 7.81 -16.02 -1.08
C GLN A 143 6.47 -15.31 -1.29
N LEU A 144 6.37 -14.51 -2.37
CA LEU A 144 5.13 -13.80 -2.71
C LEU A 144 3.96 -14.76 -2.97
N GLN A 145 4.19 -15.83 -3.72
CA GLN A 145 3.18 -16.83 -4.01
C GLN A 145 2.68 -17.52 -2.73
N ALA A 146 3.58 -17.83 -1.81
CA ALA A 146 3.22 -18.43 -0.52
C ALA A 146 2.36 -17.48 0.33
N GLU A 147 2.68 -16.18 0.35
CA GLU A 147 1.94 -15.18 1.11
C GLU A 147 0.59 -14.83 0.43
N GLN A 148 0.58 -14.72 -0.89
CA GLN A 148 -0.60 -14.30 -1.65
C GLN A 148 -1.62 -15.40 -1.83
N GLY A 149 -1.20 -16.67 -1.87
CA GLY A 149 -2.09 -17.82 -2.05
C GLY A 149 -3.21 -17.96 -1.02
N SER A 150 -3.14 -17.18 0.07
CA SER A 150 -4.19 -17.10 1.08
C SER A 150 -5.25 -16.01 0.82
N PHE A 151 -5.05 -15.11 -0.17
CA PHE A 151 -6.05 -14.08 -0.47
C PHE A 151 -7.16 -14.64 -1.37
N TRP A 152 -8.43 -14.35 -1.04
CA TRP A 152 -9.60 -14.95 -1.71
C TRP A 152 -9.79 -14.53 -3.18
N ARG A 153 -9.18 -13.43 -3.56
CA ARG A 153 -9.27 -12.90 -4.92
C ARG A 153 -7.93 -13.04 -5.62
N ALA A 154 -7.95 -13.51 -6.86
CA ALA A 154 -6.76 -13.53 -7.70
C ALA A 154 -6.14 -12.12 -7.82
N PRO A 155 -4.81 -12.02 -7.99
CA PRO A 155 -4.17 -10.74 -8.27
C PRO A 155 -4.76 -10.11 -9.52
N PRO A 156 -4.75 -8.76 -9.63
CA PRO A 156 -5.28 -8.08 -10.80
C PRO A 156 -4.43 -8.43 -12.04
N CYS A 157 -5.09 -8.60 -13.17
CA CYS A 157 -4.40 -8.74 -14.45
C CYS A 157 -4.07 -7.36 -15.05
N ALA A 158 -3.23 -7.34 -16.09
CA ALA A 158 -2.86 -6.08 -16.76
C ALA A 158 -4.08 -5.28 -17.24
N GLY A 159 -5.14 -5.96 -17.72
CA GLY A 159 -6.37 -5.31 -18.16
C GLY A 159 -7.14 -4.61 -17.05
N ASP A 160 -6.99 -5.05 -15.81
CA ASP A 160 -7.63 -4.42 -14.65
C ASP A 160 -6.97 -3.11 -14.24
N LEU A 161 -5.70 -2.89 -14.59
CA LEU A 161 -4.88 -1.79 -14.08
C LEU A 161 -4.49 -0.77 -15.15
N GLN A 162 -4.37 -1.20 -16.41
CA GLN A 162 -3.90 -0.34 -17.50
C GLN A 162 -4.87 0.82 -17.75
N GLY A 163 -4.33 2.03 -17.82
CA GLY A 163 -5.09 3.25 -18.10
C GLY A 163 -6.03 3.69 -16.97
N LYS A 164 -6.11 2.95 -15.86
CA LYS A 164 -6.99 3.26 -14.73
C LYS A 164 -6.36 4.19 -13.70
N THR A 165 -7.18 4.70 -12.81
CA THR A 165 -6.76 5.36 -11.58
C THR A 165 -6.59 4.31 -10.50
N LEU A 166 -5.39 4.23 -9.90
CA LEU A 166 -5.08 3.26 -8.86
C LEU A 166 -5.00 3.95 -7.51
N LEU A 167 -5.85 3.57 -6.59
CA LEU A 167 -5.77 3.93 -5.18
C LEU A 167 -4.85 2.92 -4.49
N VAL A 168 -3.60 3.29 -4.27
CA VAL A 168 -2.61 2.45 -3.57
C VAL A 168 -2.76 2.68 -2.09
N VAL A 169 -3.25 1.66 -1.38
CA VAL A 169 -3.70 1.76 0.02
C VAL A 169 -2.75 0.98 0.93
N ASP A 170 -2.42 1.60 2.06
CA ASP A 170 -1.73 0.93 3.17
C ASP A 170 -2.28 1.43 4.51
N ASP A 171 -1.97 0.76 5.64
CA ASP A 171 -2.43 1.15 6.96
C ASP A 171 -1.57 2.22 7.63
N GLY A 172 -0.52 2.65 6.95
CA GLY A 172 0.34 3.77 7.34
C GLY A 172 1.66 3.73 6.59
N MET A 173 2.40 4.83 6.65
CA MET A 173 3.65 4.97 5.91
C MET A 173 4.73 5.61 6.78
N GLU A 174 5.70 4.78 7.21
CA GLU A 174 6.84 5.19 8.01
C GLU A 174 8.04 5.56 7.12
N ALA A 175 8.59 4.59 6.38
CA ALA A 175 9.71 4.76 5.47
C ALA A 175 9.28 4.90 4.00
N GLY A 176 8.13 4.35 3.64
CA GLY A 176 7.52 4.43 2.31
C GLY A 176 8.20 3.58 1.25
N ASP A 177 9.09 2.67 1.63
CA ASP A 177 9.82 1.83 0.67
C ASP A 177 8.87 0.92 -0.12
N THR A 178 7.92 0.27 0.55
CA THR A 178 6.91 -0.57 -0.09
C THR A 178 6.05 0.23 -1.09
N VAL A 179 5.56 1.40 -0.66
CA VAL A 179 4.74 2.27 -1.51
C VAL A 179 5.54 2.78 -2.72
N ARG A 180 6.80 3.15 -2.51
CA ARG A 180 7.69 3.60 -3.59
C ARG A 180 7.94 2.49 -4.61
N GLU A 181 8.26 1.28 -4.17
CA GLU A 181 8.44 0.13 -5.06
C GLU A 181 7.16 -0.20 -5.82
N ALA A 182 6.00 -0.18 -5.14
CA ALA A 182 4.71 -0.38 -5.79
C ALA A 182 4.44 0.67 -6.89
N ILE A 183 4.70 1.95 -6.62
CA ILE A 183 4.53 3.02 -7.62
C ILE A 183 5.42 2.79 -8.84
N LEU A 184 6.69 2.47 -8.63
CA LEU A 184 7.65 2.21 -9.72
C LEU A 184 7.25 1.00 -10.54
N HIS A 185 6.86 -0.07 -9.87
CA HIS A 185 6.41 -1.31 -10.48
C HIS A 185 5.13 -1.12 -11.30
N LEU A 186 4.09 -0.55 -10.71
CA LEU A 186 2.80 -0.29 -11.36
C LEU A 186 2.96 0.57 -12.62
N ARG A 187 3.80 1.59 -12.57
CA ARG A 187 4.06 2.43 -13.73
C ARG A 187 4.77 1.72 -14.86
N HIS A 188 5.76 0.89 -14.50
CA HIS A 188 6.53 0.15 -15.47
C HIS A 188 5.70 -0.93 -16.17
N CYS A 189 4.98 -1.75 -15.38
CA CYS A 189 4.28 -2.92 -15.90
C CYS A 189 2.89 -2.59 -16.47
N TYR A 190 2.15 -1.63 -15.88
CA TYR A 190 0.73 -1.44 -16.22
C TYR A 190 0.37 -0.07 -16.79
N ARG A 191 1.24 0.92 -16.70
CA ARG A 191 0.99 2.27 -17.25
C ARG A 191 -0.37 2.83 -16.85
N PRO A 192 -0.68 2.95 -15.54
CA PRO A 192 -1.94 3.50 -15.07
C PRO A 192 -2.06 4.98 -15.49
N ARG A 193 -3.30 5.47 -15.63
CA ARG A 193 -3.56 6.88 -15.89
C ARG A 193 -3.13 7.77 -14.71
N ARG A 194 -3.40 7.31 -13.48
CA ARG A 194 -3.10 8.04 -12.25
C ARG A 194 -2.83 7.06 -11.11
N ILE A 195 -1.91 7.43 -10.22
CA ILE A 195 -1.72 6.74 -8.93
C ILE A 195 -2.01 7.75 -7.83
N VAL A 196 -2.83 7.33 -6.87
CA VAL A 196 -3.14 8.06 -5.64
C VAL A 196 -2.74 7.16 -4.47
N VAL A 197 -1.86 7.65 -3.62
CA VAL A 197 -1.48 6.94 -2.39
C VAL A 197 -2.47 7.33 -1.30
N VAL A 198 -3.06 6.35 -0.63
CA VAL A 198 -4.11 6.54 0.37
C VAL A 198 -3.68 5.83 1.66
N VAL A 199 -3.34 6.60 2.68
CA VAL A 199 -2.85 6.08 3.96
C VAL A 199 -3.35 6.92 5.12
N PRO A 200 -3.70 6.33 6.28
CA PRO A 200 -4.18 7.11 7.42
C PRO A 200 -3.09 8.03 8.00
N VAL A 201 -1.85 7.54 8.02
CA VAL A 201 -0.68 8.24 8.58
C VAL A 201 0.46 8.22 7.57
N CYS A 202 0.99 9.40 7.27
CA CYS A 202 2.12 9.57 6.37
C CYS A 202 3.12 10.57 6.94
N LEU A 203 4.40 10.21 7.00
CA LEU A 203 5.45 11.15 7.37
C LEU A 203 5.43 12.38 6.44
N ALA A 204 5.45 13.59 7.00
CA ALA A 204 5.30 14.83 6.23
C ALA A 204 6.34 14.97 5.10
N ASP A 205 7.62 14.66 5.39
CA ASP A 205 8.69 14.68 4.40
C ASP A 205 8.48 13.67 3.26
N LEU A 206 7.98 12.48 3.60
CA LEU A 206 7.73 11.42 2.64
C LEU A 206 6.57 11.79 1.70
N ARG A 207 5.51 12.39 2.22
CA ARG A 207 4.42 12.96 1.43
C ARG A 207 4.94 13.94 0.38
N TRP A 208 5.82 14.85 0.80
CA TRP A 208 6.45 15.83 -0.10
C TRP A 208 7.33 15.15 -1.17
N GLN A 209 8.15 14.15 -0.76
CA GLN A 209 9.01 13.39 -1.69
C GLN A 209 8.20 12.65 -2.74
N LEU A 210 7.13 11.95 -2.34
CA LEU A 210 6.27 11.21 -3.25
C LEU A 210 5.61 12.14 -4.28
N ARG A 211 5.12 13.29 -3.84
CA ARG A 211 4.54 14.29 -4.76
C ARG A 211 5.57 14.81 -5.76
N ARG A 212 6.76 15.16 -5.32
CA ARG A 212 7.78 15.76 -6.20
C ARG A 212 8.52 14.77 -7.07
N ARG A 213 8.90 13.62 -6.53
CA ARG A 213 9.71 12.64 -7.27
C ARG A 213 8.87 11.69 -8.12
N HIS A 214 7.69 11.37 -7.63
CA HIS A 214 6.83 10.39 -8.29
C HIS A 214 5.53 10.98 -8.83
N ALA A 215 5.32 12.29 -8.75
CA ALA A 215 4.12 12.96 -9.27
C ALA A 215 2.81 12.24 -8.89
N VAL A 216 2.72 11.73 -7.65
CA VAL A 216 1.53 11.07 -7.11
C VAL A 216 0.81 12.00 -6.15
N CYS A 217 -0.51 11.88 -6.08
CA CYS A 217 -1.31 12.48 -5.03
C CYS A 217 -1.21 11.60 -3.78
N VAL A 218 -1.07 12.19 -2.60
CA VAL A 218 -1.14 11.48 -1.32
C VAL A 218 -2.34 12.01 -0.57
N VAL A 219 -3.26 11.11 -0.22
CA VAL A 219 -4.42 11.36 0.64
C VAL A 219 -4.12 10.73 1.99
N ASP A 220 -4.04 11.55 3.01
CA ASP A 220 -3.74 11.15 4.38
C ASP A 220 -4.60 11.93 5.37
N ILE A 221 -4.74 11.40 6.59
CA ILE A 221 -5.47 12.07 7.68
C ILE A 221 -4.49 12.81 8.58
N VAL A 222 -3.31 12.22 8.82
CA VAL A 222 -2.29 12.78 9.71
C VAL A 222 -0.92 12.74 9.03
N SER A 223 -0.24 13.89 9.03
CA SER A 223 1.14 14.03 8.51
C SER A 223 2.09 14.49 9.64
N PRO A 224 2.51 13.60 10.53
CA PRO A 224 3.43 13.95 11.61
C PRO A 224 4.86 14.12 11.10
N LEU A 225 5.70 14.79 11.90
CA LEU A 225 7.15 14.87 11.67
C LEU A 225 7.89 13.56 12.01
N PHE A 226 7.25 12.71 12.84
CA PHE A 226 7.78 11.41 13.24
C PHE A 226 6.63 10.42 13.41
N VAL A 227 6.67 9.32 12.68
CA VAL A 227 5.62 8.30 12.72
C VAL A 227 5.91 7.28 13.84
N GLY A 228 7.13 6.80 13.98
CA GLY A 228 7.46 5.65 14.79
C GLY A 228 6.80 4.38 14.24
N SER A 229 6.40 3.44 15.09
CA SER A 229 5.64 2.27 14.64
C SER A 229 4.22 2.66 14.21
N ILE A 230 3.74 2.14 13.08
CA ILE A 230 2.38 2.36 12.58
C ILE A 230 1.34 1.90 13.61
N ALA A 231 1.57 0.79 14.28
CA ALA A 231 0.68 0.23 15.29
C ALA A 231 0.30 1.19 16.43
N ARG A 232 1.17 2.13 16.77
CA ARG A 232 0.90 3.12 17.85
C ARG A 232 -0.23 4.11 17.52
N TRP A 233 -0.60 4.23 16.26
CA TRP A 233 -1.65 5.12 15.80
C TRP A 233 -3.05 4.51 15.92
N TYR A 234 -3.10 3.20 16.23
CA TYR A 234 -4.31 2.43 16.44
C TYR A 234 -4.46 2.03 17.90
N ALA A 235 -5.67 2.15 18.46
CA ALA A 235 -5.94 1.74 19.83
C ALA A 235 -5.78 0.23 20.01
N CYS A 236 -6.10 -0.57 18.99
CA CYS A 236 -5.87 -2.02 18.97
C CYS A 236 -4.38 -2.40 18.84
N GLY A 237 -3.50 -1.46 18.46
CA GLY A 237 -2.06 -1.69 18.29
C GLY A 237 -1.75 -2.64 17.14
N VAL A 238 -0.85 -3.60 17.39
CA VAL A 238 -0.48 -4.65 16.41
C VAL A 238 -1.51 -5.77 16.31
N VAL A 239 -2.30 -6.00 17.37
CA VAL A 239 -3.32 -7.06 17.40
C VAL A 239 -4.59 -6.57 16.71
N ALA A 240 -5.06 -7.32 15.73
CA ALA A 240 -6.31 -6.99 15.03
C ALA A 240 -7.51 -6.97 16.00
N SER A 241 -8.39 -5.98 15.87
CA SER A 241 -9.68 -5.95 16.58
C SER A 241 -10.56 -7.14 16.14
N GLU A 242 -11.59 -7.48 16.89
CA GLU A 242 -12.52 -8.56 16.50
C GLU A 242 -13.16 -8.28 15.13
N ALA A 243 -13.50 -7.03 14.88
CA ALA A 243 -14.07 -6.61 13.60
C ALA A 243 -13.06 -6.73 12.45
N GLU A 244 -11.79 -6.34 12.68
CA GLU A 244 -10.70 -6.54 11.71
C GLU A 244 -10.45 -8.02 11.45
N GLN A 245 -10.45 -8.87 12.48
CA GLN A 245 -10.29 -10.33 12.34
C GLN A 245 -11.43 -10.93 11.49
N ALA A 246 -12.67 -10.52 11.74
CA ALA A 246 -13.82 -10.97 10.95
C ALA A 246 -13.72 -10.54 9.48
N LEU A 247 -13.23 -9.32 9.22
CA LEU A 247 -13.01 -8.81 7.86
C LEU A 247 -11.87 -9.56 7.18
N LEU A 248 -10.73 -9.76 7.86
CA LEU A 248 -9.59 -10.51 7.35
C LEU A 248 -9.96 -11.96 7.02
N ALA A 249 -10.78 -12.61 7.87
CA ALA A 249 -11.30 -13.96 7.60
C ALA A 249 -12.15 -14.04 6.31
N ARG A 250 -12.77 -12.94 5.90
CA ARG A 250 -13.50 -12.84 4.63
C ARG A 250 -12.58 -12.56 3.45
N LEU A 251 -11.48 -11.88 3.67
CA LEU A 251 -10.53 -11.48 2.62
C LEU A 251 -9.48 -12.57 2.33
N PHE A 252 -9.14 -13.38 3.34
CA PHE A 252 -8.11 -14.42 3.21
C PHE A 252 -8.73 -15.81 3.40
N VAL A 253 -8.59 -16.67 2.40
CA VAL A 253 -9.06 -18.05 2.42
C VAL A 253 -7.93 -18.93 2.95
N GLY A 254 -8.06 -19.40 4.21
CA GLY A 254 -7.08 -20.30 4.82
C GLY A 254 -7.69 -21.05 6.01
N PRO A 255 -7.05 -22.12 6.53
CA PRO A 255 -7.52 -22.78 7.74
C PRO A 255 -7.56 -21.76 8.89
N ALA A 256 -8.57 -21.86 9.74
CA ALA A 256 -8.80 -20.94 10.86
C ALA A 256 -7.57 -20.75 11.77
N SER A 257 -6.64 -21.72 11.79
CA SER A 257 -5.35 -21.65 12.50
C SER A 257 -4.37 -20.61 11.90
N ALA A 258 -4.52 -20.25 10.63
CA ALA A 258 -3.74 -19.18 9.99
C ALA A 258 -4.29 -17.78 10.30
N ILE A 259 -5.49 -17.71 10.87
CA ILE A 259 -6.20 -16.47 11.19
C ILE A 259 -6.01 -16.08 12.67
N SER A 260 -5.73 -17.04 13.55
CA SER A 260 -5.44 -16.80 14.97
C SER A 260 -3.99 -16.40 15.19
N GLY A 261 -3.69 -15.13 15.08
CA GLY A 261 -2.34 -14.58 15.27
C GLY A 261 -1.94 -13.55 14.23
N PHE A 262 -2.91 -12.79 13.72
CA PHE A 262 -2.62 -11.64 12.88
C PHE A 262 -2.00 -10.52 13.73
N ASP A 263 -0.68 -10.51 13.80
CA ASP A 263 0.06 -9.33 14.17
C ASP A 263 0.32 -8.52 12.89
N PHE A 264 0.03 -7.24 12.95
CA PHE A 264 0.37 -6.29 11.90
C PHE A 264 1.77 -5.76 12.19
N ASP A 265 2.80 -6.47 11.72
CA ASP A 265 4.19 -5.99 11.71
C ASP A 265 4.55 -5.36 10.37
#